data_d9972ccc8eb2ee1e12b34bb4e8dafb7c
#
_entry.id   d9972ccc8eb2ee1e12b34bb4e8dafb7c
#
_cell.length_a   1.000
_cell.length_b   1.000
_cell.length_c   1.000
_cell.angle_alpha   90.00
_cell.angle_beta   90.00
_cell.angle_gamma   90.00
#
_symmetry.space_group_name_H-M   'P 1'
#
loop_
_entity.id
_entity.type
_entity.pdbx_description
1 polymer ?
#
loop_
_entity_poly.entity_id
_entity_poly.type
_entity_poly.pdbx_seq_one_letter_code
_entity_poly.pdbx_strand_id
1 'polypeptide(L)'
;MGVPRAADVYQMLQTYFVLAVVFLLTALAFIPIGQVCGALMERREKLSAYGYNLLGSLAGVLLMFAVSAFWTPPSLWFLVGLGGLLLFCVRKRSTFVWAGGSVVLALILLEWPVDPAWQKIYSPYQLLEVGRDSHGLLLIQAAGHYYQHVHDFSRPTAEIQGNPDEVRARAYYELPYEIVGRPEKVAVVGAGTGNDVSAALHAGAASVEAIEIDPAIVMLGRVGHPEHPYADGRVHVVVNDARSFLRTTDQHYDLIVFGLLDSHTLLSQASSVRLDSFVYTVQALQEARSRLTPHGAISLSFAVLNDQLGRKIYLMLQKAFDGRAPLCIQAGYDGGVVFLESNDSAKQLTADSAVLARSGLRNKTAFYADDSLRADLPTDDWPFFYMPRRIYPSSYLPMVALILGLSLVLIANFMTESTHTSRLPFFLLGAGFMLIETKGITELGLNFGNTWQVIGVVIASIMVMAFLANCVVQWLSITKPIVPYLFLLITLLAGWWSARNGGLPFTWGGRVGTVILLTCPIFFSGIVFSTLLRIRGEISSVMGANLFGAMCGGLLEYNSMYFGFQFLYLLAAGIYLLGLIWELARTRSEIQNLAAIAKRTA
;
A
#
# COMPACT_ATOMS: atom_id res chain seq x y z
N MET A 1 12.55 -8.33 13.49
CA MET A 1 12.95 -9.73 13.16
C MET A 1 12.61 -9.98 11.69
N GLY A 2 13.61 -10.25 10.82
CA GLY A 2 13.36 -10.61 9.43
C GLY A 2 12.75 -12.03 9.36
N VAL A 3 11.85 -12.28 8.38
CA VAL A 3 11.49 -13.66 8.06
C VAL A 3 12.79 -14.40 7.77
N PRO A 4 13.12 -15.49 8.49
CA PRO A 4 14.32 -16.23 8.20
C PRO A 4 14.28 -16.64 6.72
N ARG A 5 15.34 -16.36 5.99
CA ARG A 5 15.50 -16.96 4.66
C ARG A 5 15.39 -18.47 4.86
N ALA A 6 14.69 -19.15 3.94
CA ALA A 6 14.66 -20.60 3.95
C ALA A 6 16.10 -21.10 4.14
N ALA A 7 16.33 -21.85 5.20
CA ALA A 7 17.68 -22.30 5.57
C ALA A 7 18.22 -23.32 4.56
N ASP A 8 17.30 -23.99 3.88
CA ASP A 8 17.61 -25.02 2.89
C ASP A 8 16.55 -25.11 1.78
N VAL A 9 16.83 -25.90 0.77
CA VAL A 9 15.93 -26.14 -0.38
C VAL A 9 14.61 -26.78 0.08
N TYR A 10 14.61 -27.56 1.13
CA TYR A 10 13.42 -28.24 1.65
C TYR A 10 12.41 -27.24 2.24
N GLN A 11 12.87 -26.30 3.09
CA GLN A 11 12.03 -25.23 3.62
C GLN A 11 11.49 -24.33 2.49
N MET A 12 12.32 -24.04 1.49
CA MET A 12 11.88 -23.28 0.33
C MET A 12 10.74 -24.00 -0.42
N LEU A 13 10.88 -25.30 -0.68
CA LEU A 13 9.85 -26.12 -1.33
C LEU A 13 8.58 -26.22 -0.49
N GLN A 14 8.69 -26.37 0.83
CA GLN A 14 7.54 -26.34 1.73
C GLN A 14 6.79 -25.01 1.64
N THR A 15 7.50 -23.89 1.64
CA THR A 15 6.88 -22.56 1.50
C THR A 15 6.12 -22.42 0.20
N TYR A 16 6.72 -22.79 -0.93
CA TYR A 16 6.04 -22.75 -2.23
C TYR A 16 4.87 -23.73 -2.31
N PHE A 17 4.97 -24.89 -1.68
CA PHE A 17 3.86 -25.84 -1.60
C PHE A 17 2.67 -25.25 -0.82
N VAL A 18 2.92 -24.67 0.35
CA VAL A 18 1.87 -24.02 1.16
C VAL A 18 1.24 -22.87 0.38
N LEU A 19 2.04 -22.02 -0.28
CA LEU A 19 1.55 -20.93 -1.11
C LEU A 19 0.70 -21.46 -2.28
N ALA A 20 1.12 -22.52 -2.94
CA ALA A 20 0.36 -23.16 -4.02
C ALA A 20 -0.99 -23.70 -3.52
N VAL A 21 -1.01 -24.36 -2.36
CA VAL A 21 -2.24 -24.88 -1.75
C VAL A 21 -3.19 -23.75 -1.38
N VAL A 22 -2.70 -22.69 -0.71
CA VAL A 22 -3.53 -21.53 -0.34
C VAL A 22 -4.08 -20.85 -1.59
N PHE A 23 -3.26 -20.62 -2.61
CA PHE A 23 -3.70 -20.03 -3.87
C PHE A 23 -4.77 -20.88 -4.55
N LEU A 24 -4.54 -22.20 -4.65
CA LEU A 24 -5.47 -23.13 -5.28
C LEU A 24 -6.80 -23.19 -4.53
N LEU A 25 -6.79 -23.32 -3.20
CA LEU A 25 -8.01 -23.34 -2.39
C LEU A 25 -8.80 -22.04 -2.50
N THR A 26 -8.11 -20.90 -2.49
CA THR A 26 -8.74 -19.59 -2.69
C THR A 26 -9.38 -19.51 -4.07
N ALA A 27 -8.65 -19.86 -5.13
CA ALA A 27 -9.18 -19.84 -6.49
C ALA A 27 -10.40 -20.77 -6.64
N LEU A 28 -10.33 -22.00 -6.11
CA LEU A 28 -11.43 -22.95 -6.14
C LEU A 28 -12.66 -22.44 -5.40
N ALA A 29 -12.51 -21.70 -4.31
CA ALA A 29 -13.64 -21.09 -3.60
C ALA A 29 -14.36 -20.02 -4.44
N PHE A 30 -13.64 -19.28 -5.30
CA PHE A 30 -14.24 -18.24 -6.14
C PHE A 30 -14.79 -18.75 -7.48
N ILE A 31 -14.36 -19.91 -7.98
CA ILE A 31 -14.84 -20.46 -9.25
C ILE A 31 -16.38 -20.59 -9.30
N PRO A 32 -17.06 -21.22 -8.32
CA PRO A 32 -18.53 -21.33 -8.36
C PRO A 32 -19.22 -19.96 -8.34
N ILE A 33 -18.68 -18.99 -7.61
CA ILE A 33 -19.22 -17.62 -7.55
C ILE A 33 -19.12 -16.97 -8.93
N GLY A 34 -17.96 -17.08 -9.59
CA GLY A 34 -17.75 -16.57 -10.94
C GLY A 34 -18.66 -17.23 -11.97
N GLN A 35 -18.85 -18.55 -11.89
CA GLN A 35 -19.75 -19.28 -12.78
C GLN A 35 -21.21 -18.85 -12.63
N VAL A 36 -21.70 -18.68 -11.40
CA VAL A 36 -23.06 -18.17 -11.14
C VAL A 36 -23.19 -16.74 -11.64
N CYS A 37 -22.21 -15.89 -11.38
CA CYS A 37 -22.19 -14.52 -11.89
C CYS A 37 -22.26 -14.48 -13.42
N GLY A 38 -21.42 -15.24 -14.12
CA GLY A 38 -21.41 -15.36 -15.58
C GLY A 38 -22.77 -15.82 -16.12
N ALA A 39 -23.33 -16.89 -15.54
CA ALA A 39 -24.64 -17.41 -15.96
C ALA A 39 -25.81 -16.41 -15.73
N LEU A 40 -25.73 -15.58 -14.70
CA LEU A 40 -26.70 -14.51 -14.47
C LEU A 40 -26.55 -13.36 -15.46
N MET A 41 -25.30 -13.00 -15.79
CA MET A 41 -24.98 -11.94 -16.76
C MET A 41 -25.45 -12.32 -18.18
N GLU A 42 -25.33 -13.58 -18.58
CA GLU A 42 -25.78 -14.06 -19.90
C GLU A 42 -27.29 -13.98 -20.12
N ARG A 43 -28.10 -13.90 -19.04
CA ARG A 43 -29.56 -13.76 -19.11
C ARG A 43 -30.03 -12.35 -19.42
N ARG A 44 -29.14 -11.40 -19.48
CA ARG A 44 -29.42 -9.97 -19.65
C ARG A 44 -28.72 -9.41 -20.89
N GLU A 45 -29.15 -8.25 -21.34
CA GLU A 45 -28.44 -7.47 -22.34
C GLU A 45 -27.04 -7.12 -21.78
N LYS A 46 -25.97 -7.27 -22.60
CA LYS A 46 -24.57 -7.27 -22.19
C LYS A 46 -24.15 -6.03 -21.41
N LEU A 47 -24.47 -4.83 -21.93
CA LEU A 47 -24.07 -3.58 -21.28
C LEU A 47 -24.82 -3.35 -19.97
N SER A 48 -26.12 -3.73 -19.94
CA SER A 48 -26.92 -3.67 -18.72
C SER A 48 -26.41 -4.65 -17.67
N ALA A 49 -26.10 -5.90 -18.06
CA ALA A 49 -25.51 -6.90 -17.18
C ALA A 49 -24.18 -6.43 -16.59
N TYR A 50 -23.31 -5.87 -17.43
CA TYR A 50 -22.03 -5.31 -16.98
C TYR A 50 -22.24 -4.11 -16.05
N GLY A 51 -23.18 -3.21 -16.35
CA GLY A 51 -23.53 -2.09 -15.49
C GLY A 51 -24.00 -2.55 -14.10
N TYR A 52 -24.87 -3.57 -14.01
CA TYR A 52 -25.27 -4.14 -12.71
C TYR A 52 -24.08 -4.77 -11.96
N ASN A 53 -23.16 -5.44 -12.65
CA ASN A 53 -21.96 -5.99 -12.03
C ASN A 53 -21.08 -4.88 -11.43
N LEU A 54 -20.87 -3.78 -12.15
CA LEU A 54 -20.11 -2.63 -11.65
C LEU A 54 -20.76 -1.96 -10.44
N LEU A 55 -22.10 -1.79 -10.48
CA LEU A 55 -22.86 -1.25 -9.34
C LEU A 55 -22.80 -2.17 -8.12
N GLY A 56 -22.88 -3.49 -8.33
CA GLY A 56 -22.70 -4.47 -7.26
C GLY A 56 -21.31 -4.42 -6.65
N SER A 57 -20.27 -4.30 -7.48
CA SER A 57 -18.88 -4.12 -7.02
C SER A 57 -18.70 -2.82 -6.22
N LEU A 58 -19.26 -1.71 -6.71
CA LEU A 58 -19.25 -0.43 -6.00
C LEU A 58 -19.97 -0.53 -4.64
N ALA A 59 -21.14 -1.17 -4.61
CA ALA A 59 -21.87 -1.39 -3.36
C ALA A 59 -21.04 -2.24 -2.37
N GLY A 60 -20.31 -3.26 -2.86
CA GLY A 60 -19.40 -4.07 -2.06
C GLY A 60 -18.24 -3.24 -1.48
N VAL A 61 -17.62 -2.37 -2.28
CA VAL A 61 -16.58 -1.44 -1.82
C VAL A 61 -17.11 -0.50 -0.75
N LEU A 62 -18.27 0.11 -0.96
CA LEU A 62 -18.89 1.01 0.01
C LEU A 62 -19.27 0.28 1.32
N LEU A 63 -19.73 -0.96 1.22
CA LEU A 63 -20.01 -1.79 2.39
C LEU A 63 -18.74 -2.11 3.17
N MET A 64 -17.66 -2.53 2.50
CA MET A 64 -16.36 -2.76 3.14
C MET A 64 -15.83 -1.49 3.80
N PHE A 65 -15.99 -0.36 3.14
CA PHE A 65 -15.64 0.94 3.71
C PHE A 65 -16.40 1.23 5.01
N ALA A 66 -17.70 0.97 5.02
CA ALA A 66 -18.54 1.15 6.21
C ALA A 66 -18.12 0.22 7.36
N VAL A 67 -17.95 -1.09 7.11
CA VAL A 67 -17.57 -2.04 8.18
C VAL A 67 -16.16 -1.76 8.71
N SER A 68 -15.23 -1.28 7.87
CA SER A 68 -13.91 -0.85 8.30
C SER A 68 -13.96 0.42 9.18
N ALA A 69 -14.84 1.38 8.84
CA ALA A 69 -15.02 2.61 9.62
C ALA A 69 -15.53 2.34 11.04
N PHE A 70 -16.29 1.27 11.23
CA PHE A 70 -16.80 0.84 12.54
C PHE A 70 -15.88 -0.14 13.29
N TRP A 71 -14.68 -0.42 12.78
CA TRP A 71 -13.69 -1.32 13.38
C TRP A 71 -14.26 -2.71 13.68
N THR A 72 -15.08 -3.21 12.79
CA THR A 72 -15.78 -4.48 12.98
C THR A 72 -14.85 -5.68 12.76
N PRO A 73 -15.08 -6.82 13.43
CA PRO A 73 -14.27 -8.01 13.24
C PRO A 73 -14.53 -8.68 11.88
N PRO A 74 -13.55 -9.44 11.35
CA PRO A 74 -13.70 -10.21 10.10
C PRO A 74 -14.90 -11.15 10.09
N SER A 75 -15.30 -11.70 11.23
CA SER A 75 -16.49 -12.53 11.35
C SER A 75 -17.75 -11.83 10.83
N LEU A 76 -17.89 -10.52 11.09
CA LEU A 76 -19.01 -9.74 10.54
C LEU A 76 -18.89 -9.56 9.02
N TRP A 77 -17.71 -9.33 8.48
CA TRP A 77 -17.47 -9.18 7.04
C TRP A 77 -17.85 -10.47 6.29
N PHE A 78 -17.37 -11.60 6.79
CA PHE A 78 -17.69 -12.91 6.24
C PHE A 78 -19.17 -13.28 6.45
N LEU A 79 -19.78 -12.93 7.60
CA LEU A 79 -21.20 -13.13 7.82
C LEU A 79 -22.05 -12.41 6.76
N VAL A 80 -21.74 -11.14 6.47
CA VAL A 80 -22.46 -10.37 5.45
C VAL A 80 -22.24 -10.96 4.06
N GLY A 81 -21.00 -11.25 3.67
CA GLY A 81 -20.67 -11.79 2.35
C GLY A 81 -21.22 -13.20 2.14
N LEU A 82 -20.95 -14.12 3.05
CA LEU A 82 -21.41 -15.51 2.97
C LEU A 82 -22.93 -15.62 3.18
N GLY A 83 -23.49 -14.79 4.09
CA GLY A 83 -24.94 -14.69 4.28
C GLY A 83 -25.66 -14.25 3.00
N GLY A 84 -25.09 -13.28 2.26
CA GLY A 84 -25.59 -12.90 0.94
C GLY A 84 -25.56 -14.06 -0.07
N LEU A 85 -24.48 -14.86 -0.05
CA LEU A 85 -24.37 -16.04 -0.92
C LEU A 85 -25.38 -17.14 -0.56
N LEU A 86 -25.77 -17.29 0.72
CA LEU A 86 -26.78 -18.26 1.13
C LEU A 86 -28.15 -18.01 0.46
N LEU A 87 -28.46 -16.76 0.08
CA LEU A 87 -29.71 -16.44 -0.63
C LEU A 87 -29.85 -17.20 -1.96
N PHE A 88 -28.75 -17.53 -2.62
CA PHE A 88 -28.76 -18.33 -3.84
C PHE A 88 -29.03 -19.83 -3.58
N CYS A 89 -28.83 -20.28 -2.33
CA CYS A 89 -29.03 -21.68 -1.93
C CYS A 89 -30.45 -21.97 -1.39
N VAL A 90 -31.27 -20.96 -1.11
CA VAL A 90 -32.60 -21.09 -0.45
C VAL A 90 -33.54 -22.05 -1.18
N ARG A 91 -33.45 -22.13 -2.52
CA ARG A 91 -34.35 -22.97 -3.32
C ARG A 91 -34.17 -24.48 -3.11
N LYS A 92 -33.00 -24.93 -2.65
CA LYS A 92 -32.69 -26.34 -2.36
C LYS A 92 -32.38 -26.50 -0.88
N ARG A 93 -33.34 -27.02 -0.09
CA ARG A 93 -33.23 -27.17 1.37
C ARG A 93 -31.93 -27.88 1.80
N SER A 94 -31.56 -28.95 1.12
CA SER A 94 -30.33 -29.70 1.45
C SER A 94 -29.07 -28.84 1.23
N THR A 95 -28.96 -28.14 0.08
CA THR A 95 -27.84 -27.24 -0.22
C THR A 95 -27.77 -26.08 0.78
N PHE A 96 -28.93 -25.52 1.15
CA PHE A 96 -29.01 -24.42 2.13
C PHE A 96 -28.51 -24.87 3.53
N VAL A 97 -28.88 -26.06 4.00
CA VAL A 97 -28.45 -26.59 5.30
C VAL A 97 -26.94 -26.82 5.31
N TRP A 98 -26.37 -27.49 4.30
CA TRP A 98 -24.94 -27.71 4.21
C TRP A 98 -24.13 -26.41 4.08
N ALA A 99 -24.58 -25.49 3.23
CA ALA A 99 -23.96 -24.18 3.08
C ALA A 99 -24.03 -23.36 4.38
N GLY A 100 -25.19 -23.36 5.06
CA GLY A 100 -25.36 -22.71 6.35
C GLY A 100 -24.44 -23.30 7.43
N GLY A 101 -24.32 -24.62 7.51
CA GLY A 101 -23.37 -25.29 8.40
C GLY A 101 -21.91 -24.90 8.11
N SER A 102 -21.56 -24.81 6.82
CA SER A 102 -20.21 -24.38 6.41
C SER A 102 -19.92 -22.91 6.79
N VAL A 103 -20.93 -22.03 6.66
CA VAL A 103 -20.81 -20.63 7.09
C VAL A 103 -20.60 -20.54 8.60
N VAL A 104 -21.39 -21.26 9.40
CA VAL A 104 -21.22 -21.29 10.86
C VAL A 104 -19.82 -21.79 11.24
N LEU A 105 -19.35 -22.87 10.62
CA LEU A 105 -18.01 -23.40 10.85
C LEU A 105 -16.94 -22.37 10.48
N ALA A 106 -17.07 -21.68 9.34
CA ALA A 106 -16.14 -20.64 8.92
C ALA A 106 -16.08 -19.48 9.93
N LEU A 107 -17.23 -19.04 10.45
CA LEU A 107 -17.30 -17.98 11.47
C LEU A 107 -16.64 -18.40 12.78
N ILE A 108 -16.84 -19.67 13.21
CA ILE A 108 -16.17 -20.20 14.39
C ILE A 108 -14.63 -20.22 14.20
N LEU A 109 -14.18 -20.68 13.03
CA LEU A 109 -12.74 -20.74 12.72
C LEU A 109 -12.09 -19.36 12.60
N LEU A 110 -12.81 -18.31 12.19
CA LEU A 110 -12.31 -16.94 12.13
C LEU A 110 -12.03 -16.34 13.52
N GLU A 111 -12.81 -16.78 14.53
CA GLU A 111 -12.61 -16.33 15.92
C GLU A 111 -11.59 -17.21 16.66
N TRP A 112 -11.19 -18.35 16.09
CA TRP A 112 -10.26 -19.29 16.71
C TRP A 112 -8.79 -19.00 16.30
N PRO A 113 -7.80 -19.13 17.21
CA PRO A 113 -7.95 -19.38 18.65
C PRO A 113 -8.33 -18.11 19.42
N VAL A 114 -9.08 -18.29 20.51
CA VAL A 114 -9.36 -17.23 21.47
C VAL A 114 -8.25 -17.26 22.53
N ASP A 115 -7.38 -16.26 22.52
CA ASP A 115 -6.38 -16.07 23.58
C ASP A 115 -6.85 -14.94 24.50
N PRO A 116 -7.22 -15.26 25.75
CA PRO A 116 -7.71 -14.25 26.69
C PRO A 116 -6.63 -13.27 27.15
N ALA A 117 -5.35 -13.57 26.90
CA ALA A 117 -4.24 -12.66 27.23
C ALA A 117 -4.14 -11.48 26.25
N TRP A 118 -4.73 -11.60 25.06
CA TRP A 118 -4.64 -10.61 24.00
C TRP A 118 -6.02 -10.12 23.57
N GLN A 119 -6.27 -8.82 23.75
CA GLN A 119 -7.47 -8.17 23.24
C GLN A 119 -7.27 -7.79 21.78
N LYS A 120 -8.14 -8.27 20.89
CA LYS A 120 -8.10 -7.95 19.46
C LYS A 120 -8.84 -6.66 19.16
N ILE A 121 -8.19 -5.75 18.41
CA ILE A 121 -8.78 -4.51 17.89
C ILE A 121 -8.57 -4.50 16.38
N TYR A 122 -9.65 -4.42 15.63
CA TYR A 122 -9.62 -4.41 14.16
C TYR A 122 -9.61 -2.97 13.66
N SER A 123 -8.41 -2.38 13.61
CA SER A 123 -8.22 -1.06 13.01
C SER A 123 -8.46 -1.12 11.49
N PRO A 124 -8.82 0.00 10.84
CA PRO A 124 -8.87 0.07 9.37
C PRO A 124 -7.54 -0.23 8.67
N TYR A 125 -6.43 -0.23 9.40
CA TYR A 125 -5.10 -0.49 8.88
C TYR A 125 -4.58 -1.89 9.18
N GLN A 126 -4.88 -2.43 10.37
CA GLN A 126 -4.30 -3.69 10.81
C GLN A 126 -5.07 -4.33 11.99
N LEU A 127 -4.83 -5.61 12.19
CA LEU A 127 -5.23 -6.28 13.42
C LEU A 127 -4.23 -5.94 14.52
N LEU A 128 -4.68 -5.27 15.57
CA LEU A 128 -3.93 -5.01 16.77
C LEU A 128 -4.32 -6.03 17.86
N GLU A 129 -3.32 -6.60 18.50
CA GLU A 129 -3.46 -7.49 19.66
C GLU A 129 -2.80 -6.81 20.85
N VAL A 130 -3.59 -6.47 21.85
CA VAL A 130 -3.19 -5.66 22.99
C VAL A 130 -3.09 -6.55 24.22
N GLY A 131 -1.90 -6.64 24.78
CA GLY A 131 -1.59 -7.33 26.02
C GLY A 131 -0.93 -6.38 27.02
N ARG A 132 -0.47 -6.94 28.13
CA ARG A 132 0.33 -6.23 29.12
C ARG A 132 1.57 -7.05 29.49
N ASP A 133 2.67 -6.35 29.73
CA ASP A 133 3.88 -6.96 30.23
C ASP A 133 3.79 -7.30 31.73
N SER A 134 4.86 -7.84 32.31
CA SER A 134 4.96 -8.17 33.74
C SER A 134 4.85 -6.96 34.66
N HIS A 135 5.02 -5.75 34.15
CA HIS A 135 4.93 -4.48 34.89
C HIS A 135 3.56 -3.78 34.68
N GLY A 136 2.65 -4.39 33.92
CA GLY A 136 1.33 -3.86 33.60
C GLY A 136 1.33 -2.82 32.47
N LEU A 137 2.47 -2.56 31.82
CA LEU A 137 2.57 -1.67 30.67
C LEU A 137 2.00 -2.31 29.41
N LEU A 138 1.46 -1.50 28.51
CA LEU A 138 0.89 -2.00 27.27
C LEU A 138 1.98 -2.58 26.35
N LEU A 139 1.68 -3.77 25.85
CA LEU A 139 2.40 -4.44 24.78
C LEU A 139 1.44 -4.65 23.62
N ILE A 140 1.80 -4.14 22.45
CA ILE A 140 0.98 -4.19 21.25
C ILE A 140 1.69 -5.06 20.21
N GLN A 141 0.93 -5.98 19.63
CA GLN A 141 1.32 -6.77 18.47
C GLN A 141 0.45 -6.36 17.27
N ALA A 142 1.01 -6.46 16.08
CA ALA A 142 0.28 -6.33 14.83
C ALA A 142 0.33 -7.68 14.09
N ALA A 143 -0.84 -8.30 13.90
CA ALA A 143 -0.98 -9.62 13.28
C ALA A 143 -0.04 -10.69 13.88
N GLY A 144 0.04 -10.74 15.22
CA GLY A 144 0.87 -11.69 15.95
C GLY A 144 2.37 -11.36 16.03
N HIS A 145 2.79 -10.20 15.52
CA HIS A 145 4.19 -9.76 15.62
C HIS A 145 4.32 -8.56 16.54
N TYR A 146 5.44 -8.49 17.29
CA TYR A 146 5.74 -7.32 18.11
C TYR A 146 5.65 -6.03 17.26
N TYR A 147 4.92 -5.06 17.80
CA TYR A 147 4.72 -3.77 17.16
C TYR A 147 5.23 -2.62 18.02
N GLN A 148 4.75 -2.50 19.27
CA GLN A 148 5.15 -1.42 20.16
C GLN A 148 5.03 -1.83 21.63
N HIS A 149 5.97 -1.36 22.45
CA HIS A 149 5.93 -1.40 23.90
C HIS A 149 5.80 0.02 24.45
N VAL A 150 4.91 0.23 25.40
CA VAL A 150 4.72 1.52 26.09
C VAL A 150 5.72 1.61 27.23
N HIS A 151 6.39 2.75 27.34
CA HIS A 151 7.36 3.03 28.40
C HIS A 151 6.87 4.13 29.35
N ASP A 152 7.38 4.13 30.58
CA ASP A 152 7.10 5.12 31.60
C ASP A 152 8.37 5.92 31.90
N PHE A 153 8.52 7.08 31.31
CA PHE A 153 9.69 7.95 31.49
C PHE A 153 9.58 8.81 32.74
N SER A 154 8.45 8.84 33.44
CA SER A 154 8.26 9.54 34.71
C SER A 154 9.04 8.90 35.87
N ARG A 155 9.38 7.59 35.74
CA ARG A 155 10.13 6.85 36.78
C ARG A 155 11.54 7.40 36.92
N PRO A 156 12.03 7.59 38.17
CA PRO A 156 13.41 7.99 38.39
C PRO A 156 14.41 7.00 37.80
N THR A 157 15.52 7.51 37.25
CA THR A 157 16.58 6.64 36.67
C THR A 157 17.09 5.57 37.65
N ALA A 158 17.11 5.87 38.95
CA ALA A 158 17.53 4.92 39.98
C ALA A 158 16.62 3.69 40.06
N GLU A 159 15.33 3.82 39.79
CA GLU A 159 14.37 2.72 39.83
C GLU A 159 14.48 1.78 38.62
N ILE A 160 14.89 2.32 37.48
CA ILE A 160 15.01 1.56 36.24
C ILE A 160 16.40 0.94 36.03
N GLN A 161 17.41 1.30 36.85
CA GLN A 161 18.79 0.76 36.72
C GLN A 161 18.87 -0.76 36.75
N GLY A 162 17.94 -1.42 37.44
CA GLY A 162 17.82 -2.89 37.48
C GLY A 162 17.25 -3.52 36.20
N ASN A 163 16.68 -2.70 35.28
CA ASN A 163 16.12 -3.15 34.03
C ASN A 163 16.90 -2.57 32.84
N PRO A 164 17.84 -3.32 32.23
CA PRO A 164 18.68 -2.83 31.13
C PRO A 164 17.86 -2.42 29.89
N ASP A 165 16.68 -3.02 29.68
CA ASP A 165 15.84 -2.69 28.51
C ASP A 165 15.18 -1.33 28.67
N GLU A 166 14.68 -1.01 29.86
CA GLU A 166 14.12 0.32 30.17
C GLU A 166 15.20 1.44 30.10
N VAL A 167 16.39 1.14 30.61
CA VAL A 167 17.52 2.09 30.50
C VAL A 167 17.88 2.36 29.04
N ARG A 168 17.88 1.32 28.19
CA ARG A 168 18.17 1.46 26.76
C ARG A 168 17.03 2.20 26.02
N ALA A 169 15.78 1.88 26.35
CA ALA A 169 14.62 2.56 25.78
C ALA A 169 14.67 4.06 26.10
N ARG A 170 14.89 4.42 27.37
CA ARG A 170 14.99 5.83 27.78
C ARG A 170 16.11 6.55 27.04
N ALA A 171 17.32 5.95 26.99
CA ALA A 171 18.44 6.55 26.28
C ALA A 171 18.15 6.74 24.78
N TYR A 172 17.39 5.84 24.18
CA TYR A 172 16.97 5.94 22.78
C TYR A 172 16.01 7.11 22.55
N TYR A 173 14.94 7.24 23.35
CA TYR A 173 13.94 8.29 23.19
C TYR A 173 14.45 9.68 23.60
N GLU A 174 15.37 9.78 24.57
CA GLU A 174 15.96 11.04 25.02
C GLU A 174 17.09 11.54 24.09
N LEU A 175 17.72 10.67 23.33
CA LEU A 175 18.90 10.98 22.50
C LEU A 175 18.71 12.17 21.54
N PRO A 176 17.61 12.32 20.80
CA PRO A 176 17.44 13.47 19.91
C PRO A 176 17.53 14.80 20.67
N TYR A 177 16.98 14.87 21.88
CA TYR A 177 16.93 16.06 22.71
C TYR A 177 18.28 16.35 23.39
N GLU A 178 19.05 15.32 23.72
CA GLU A 178 20.42 15.48 24.24
C GLU A 178 21.36 16.08 23.18
N ILE A 179 21.16 15.74 21.89
CA ILE A 179 21.99 16.22 20.78
C ILE A 179 21.54 17.60 20.28
N VAL A 180 20.23 17.80 20.08
CA VAL A 180 19.70 19.03 19.50
C VAL A 180 19.55 20.11 20.55
N GLY A 181 19.25 19.76 21.80
CA GLY A 181 18.93 20.64 22.90
C GLY A 181 17.43 20.67 23.19
N ARG A 182 16.93 21.80 23.69
CA ARG A 182 15.51 21.97 24.08
C ARG A 182 14.72 22.64 22.96
N PRO A 183 14.05 21.88 22.08
CA PRO A 183 13.22 22.45 21.04
C PRO A 183 11.92 23.01 21.64
N GLU A 184 11.45 24.18 21.16
CA GLU A 184 10.17 24.75 21.57
C GLU A 184 9.01 24.06 20.84
N LYS A 185 9.13 23.85 19.52
CA LYS A 185 8.11 23.23 18.68
C LYS A 185 8.62 21.91 18.10
N VAL A 186 7.93 20.84 18.43
CA VAL A 186 8.27 19.48 17.98
C VAL A 186 7.14 18.89 17.14
N ALA A 187 7.47 18.29 16.00
CA ALA A 187 6.56 17.39 15.30
C ALA A 187 7.02 15.95 15.49
N VAL A 188 6.15 15.09 15.97
CA VAL A 188 6.39 13.65 16.13
C VAL A 188 5.62 12.92 15.03
N VAL A 189 6.35 12.37 14.07
CA VAL A 189 5.83 11.67 12.91
C VAL A 189 5.82 10.17 13.22
N GLY A 190 4.64 9.56 13.22
CA GLY A 190 4.41 8.21 13.74
C GLY A 190 4.45 8.20 15.27
N ALA A 191 3.58 9.01 15.86
CA ALA A 191 3.55 9.22 17.32
C ALA A 191 3.18 7.95 18.11
N GLY A 192 2.60 6.96 17.45
CA GLY A 192 2.28 5.67 18.07
C GLY A 192 1.37 5.83 19.29
N THR A 193 1.71 5.17 20.38
CA THR A 193 1.00 5.33 21.66
C THR A 193 1.50 6.51 22.49
N GLY A 194 2.53 7.27 22.04
CA GLY A 194 2.97 8.48 22.67
C GLY A 194 4.33 8.45 23.35
N ASN A 195 5.16 7.41 23.17
CA ASN A 195 6.50 7.37 23.77
C ASN A 195 7.38 8.57 23.33
N ASP A 196 7.46 8.83 22.01
CA ASP A 196 8.21 9.99 21.49
C ASP A 196 7.60 11.33 21.93
N VAL A 197 6.28 11.38 22.09
CA VAL A 197 5.57 12.58 22.60
C VAL A 197 5.93 12.82 24.06
N SER A 198 5.94 11.75 24.89
CA SER A 198 6.34 11.84 26.29
C SER A 198 7.79 12.32 26.41
N ALA A 199 8.71 11.77 25.61
CA ALA A 199 10.11 12.22 25.57
C ALA A 199 10.24 13.70 25.20
N ALA A 200 9.44 14.19 24.24
CA ALA A 200 9.40 15.61 23.86
C ALA A 200 8.94 16.50 25.02
N LEU A 201 7.91 16.06 25.75
CA LEU A 201 7.38 16.77 26.91
C LEU A 201 8.39 16.83 28.05
N HIS A 202 9.11 15.74 28.33
CA HIS A 202 10.19 15.68 29.32
C HIS A 202 11.39 16.57 28.93
N ALA A 203 11.70 16.68 27.64
CA ALA A 203 12.70 17.60 27.13
C ALA A 203 12.32 19.08 27.26
N GLY A 204 11.07 19.38 27.63
CA GLY A 204 10.56 20.72 27.84
C GLY A 204 9.99 21.40 26.61
N ALA A 205 9.53 20.65 25.61
CA ALA A 205 8.83 21.20 24.46
C ALA A 205 7.62 22.03 24.88
N ALA A 206 7.49 23.22 24.28
CA ALA A 206 6.34 24.11 24.53
C ALA A 206 5.11 23.70 23.72
N SER A 207 5.31 23.08 22.55
CA SER A 207 4.24 22.56 21.70
C SER A 207 4.71 21.29 20.96
N VAL A 208 3.85 20.27 20.95
CA VAL A 208 4.10 19.01 20.26
C VAL A 208 2.94 18.69 19.32
N GLU A 209 3.21 18.57 18.03
CA GLU A 209 2.27 17.96 17.10
C GLU A 209 2.56 16.47 16.95
N ALA A 210 1.58 15.66 17.34
CA ALA A 210 1.66 14.21 17.32
C ALA A 210 0.87 13.66 16.13
N ILE A 211 1.57 13.22 15.09
CA ILE A 211 0.97 12.74 13.84
C ILE A 211 0.97 11.21 13.87
N GLU A 212 -0.20 10.61 13.82
CA GLU A 212 -0.38 9.15 13.79
C GLU A 212 -1.47 8.81 12.78
N ILE A 213 -1.22 7.79 11.96
CA ILE A 213 -2.16 7.41 10.90
C ILE A 213 -3.30 6.54 11.44
N ASP A 214 -3.04 5.72 12.46
CA ASP A 214 -4.00 4.75 12.99
C ASP A 214 -4.74 5.31 14.21
N PRO A 215 -6.04 5.64 14.09
CA PRO A 215 -6.82 6.16 15.21
C PRO A 215 -6.96 5.17 16.39
N ALA A 216 -6.82 3.84 16.13
CA ALA A 216 -6.86 2.86 17.20
C ALA A 216 -5.61 2.92 18.07
N ILE A 217 -4.45 3.18 17.48
CA ILE A 217 -3.19 3.35 18.22
C ILE A 217 -3.25 4.63 19.07
N VAL A 218 -3.76 5.73 18.52
CA VAL A 218 -3.99 6.98 19.29
C VAL A 218 -4.91 6.71 20.48
N MET A 219 -6.01 5.97 20.27
CA MET A 219 -6.93 5.60 21.35
C MET A 219 -6.23 4.79 22.44
N LEU A 220 -5.42 3.80 22.06
CA LEU A 220 -4.64 3.00 23.00
C LEU A 220 -3.66 3.84 23.81
N GLY A 221 -2.97 4.81 23.17
CA GLY A 221 -2.09 5.75 23.84
C GLY A 221 -2.83 6.64 24.84
N ARG A 222 -4.02 7.14 24.48
CA ARG A 222 -4.84 7.96 25.39
C ARG A 222 -5.28 7.22 26.65
N VAL A 223 -5.63 5.94 26.51
CA VAL A 223 -6.18 5.14 27.62
C VAL A 223 -5.09 4.42 28.41
N GLY A 224 -4.03 3.97 27.73
CA GLY A 224 -3.11 3.01 28.29
C GLY A 224 -1.68 3.50 28.51
N HIS A 225 -1.29 4.68 28.04
CA HIS A 225 0.02 5.23 28.35
C HIS A 225 0.04 5.77 29.79
N PRO A 226 0.99 5.38 30.64
CA PRO A 226 1.00 5.76 32.07
C PRO A 226 1.10 7.27 32.30
N GLU A 227 1.80 7.97 31.43
CA GLU A 227 2.01 9.43 31.53
C GLU A 227 0.93 10.26 30.82
N HIS A 228 -0.01 9.62 30.12
CA HIS A 228 -1.08 10.27 29.36
C HIS A 228 -0.63 11.45 28.47
N PRO A 229 0.43 11.30 27.63
CA PRO A 229 1.00 12.43 26.88
C PRO A 229 0.00 13.09 25.94
N TYR A 230 -0.97 12.35 25.42
CA TYR A 230 -2.04 12.90 24.56
C TYR A 230 -3.11 13.71 25.30
N ALA A 231 -3.08 13.75 26.63
CA ALA A 231 -3.94 14.60 27.46
C ALA A 231 -3.26 15.91 27.89
N ASP A 232 -1.95 16.06 27.65
CA ASP A 232 -1.21 17.29 27.95
C ASP A 232 -1.67 18.42 27.02
N GLY A 233 -1.95 19.60 27.58
CA GLY A 233 -2.43 20.77 26.84
C GLY A 233 -1.44 21.32 25.79
N ARG A 234 -0.18 20.91 25.83
CA ARG A 234 0.85 21.25 24.84
C ARG A 234 0.80 20.34 23.60
N VAL A 235 0.06 19.23 23.63
CA VAL A 235 0.02 18.22 22.59
C VAL A 235 -1.22 18.35 21.72
N HIS A 236 -1.00 18.50 20.43
CA HIS A 236 -2.03 18.46 19.41
C HIS A 236 -1.91 17.16 18.59
N VAL A 237 -2.93 16.30 18.68
CA VAL A 237 -2.95 15.01 18.00
C VAL A 237 -3.60 15.15 16.63
N VAL A 238 -2.89 14.75 15.57
CA VAL A 238 -3.35 14.77 14.18
C VAL A 238 -3.43 13.34 13.64
N VAL A 239 -4.64 12.86 13.39
CA VAL A 239 -4.84 11.54 12.75
C VAL A 239 -4.77 11.72 11.24
N ASN A 240 -3.58 11.49 10.65
CA ASN A 240 -3.33 11.69 9.22
C ASN A 240 -2.09 10.92 8.76
N ASP A 241 -1.96 10.76 7.45
CA ASP A 241 -0.71 10.35 6.81
C ASP A 241 0.40 11.39 7.06
N ALA A 242 1.54 10.91 7.52
CA ALA A 242 2.66 11.74 7.95
C ALA A 242 3.18 12.67 6.83
N ARG A 243 3.33 12.12 5.63
CA ARG A 243 3.83 12.89 4.49
C ARG A 243 2.81 13.91 4.01
N SER A 244 1.54 13.53 3.96
CA SER A 244 0.45 14.45 3.62
C SER A 244 0.38 15.62 4.61
N PHE A 245 0.57 15.35 5.90
CA PHE A 245 0.63 16.38 6.93
C PHE A 245 1.81 17.33 6.69
N LEU A 246 3.04 16.82 6.59
CA LEU A 246 4.24 17.65 6.38
C LEU A 246 4.17 18.50 5.10
N ARG A 247 3.52 17.98 4.07
CA ARG A 247 3.30 18.70 2.80
C ARG A 247 2.30 19.84 2.92
N THR A 248 1.29 19.68 3.78
CA THR A 248 0.15 20.61 3.87
C THR A 248 0.21 21.59 5.05
N THR A 249 0.98 21.28 6.09
CA THR A 249 1.14 22.19 7.23
C THR A 249 1.92 23.43 6.85
N ASP A 250 1.52 24.58 7.39
CA ASP A 250 2.27 25.85 7.30
C ASP A 250 3.18 26.07 8.50
N GLN A 251 3.16 25.16 9.48
CA GLN A 251 3.99 25.25 10.68
C GLN A 251 5.44 24.91 10.39
N HIS A 252 6.35 25.49 11.21
CA HIS A 252 7.76 25.17 11.21
C HIS A 252 8.17 24.68 12.60
N TYR A 253 9.08 23.72 12.63
CA TYR A 253 9.46 22.97 13.83
C TYR A 253 10.95 23.10 14.10
N ASP A 254 11.30 23.14 15.39
CA ASP A 254 12.71 23.10 15.82
C ASP A 254 13.25 21.67 15.77
N LEU A 255 12.35 20.68 15.93
CA LEU A 255 12.70 19.27 15.78
C LEU A 255 11.52 18.51 15.14
N ILE A 256 11.85 17.75 14.08
CA ILE A 256 10.93 16.75 13.53
C ILE A 256 11.50 15.38 13.88
N VAL A 257 10.76 14.63 14.69
CA VAL A 257 11.10 13.26 15.11
C VAL A 257 10.30 12.28 14.26
N PHE A 258 10.98 11.48 13.48
CA PHE A 258 10.39 10.28 12.88
C PHE A 258 10.61 9.13 13.85
N GLY A 259 9.54 8.69 14.49
CA GLY A 259 9.53 7.52 15.35
C GLY A 259 9.81 6.23 14.56
N LEU A 260 9.76 5.07 15.22
CA LEU A 260 9.83 3.77 14.56
C LEU A 260 8.54 3.52 13.77
N LEU A 261 8.44 4.14 12.58
CA LEU A 261 7.28 4.02 11.68
C LEU A 261 7.22 2.67 10.96
N ASP A 262 8.30 1.89 11.01
CA ASP A 262 8.35 0.61 10.37
C ASP A 262 7.32 -0.32 11.03
N SER A 263 6.21 -0.51 10.33
CA SER A 263 5.35 -1.63 10.65
C SER A 263 6.22 -2.88 10.53
N HIS A 264 6.58 -3.49 11.65
CA HIS A 264 7.32 -4.76 11.69
C HIS A 264 6.60 -5.91 10.96
N THR A 265 5.50 -5.63 10.30
CA THR A 265 4.79 -6.53 9.42
C THR A 265 5.61 -6.78 8.16
N LEU A 266 6.51 -7.72 8.28
CA LEU A 266 7.43 -8.23 7.26
C LEU A 266 6.74 -8.81 6.01
N LEU A 267 5.43 -8.71 5.90
CA LEU A 267 4.62 -9.43 4.93
C LEU A 267 4.80 -8.98 3.48
N SER A 268 5.50 -7.89 3.21
CA SER A 268 5.87 -7.62 1.84
C SER A 268 7.04 -6.63 1.71
N GLN A 269 8.25 -7.13 1.74
CA GLN A 269 9.42 -6.35 1.30
C GLN A 269 9.28 -5.83 -0.14
N ALA A 270 8.30 -6.30 -0.85
CA ALA A 270 8.07 -6.09 -2.26
C ALA A 270 6.66 -5.57 -2.60
N SER A 271 5.79 -5.32 -1.64
CA SER A 271 4.50 -4.67 -1.92
C SER A 271 4.73 -3.19 -2.20
N SER A 272 4.21 -2.73 -3.33
CA SER A 272 4.22 -1.33 -3.71
C SER A 272 3.27 -0.47 -2.87
N VAL A 273 2.37 -1.10 -2.12
CA VAL A 273 1.33 -0.44 -1.31
C VAL A 273 1.60 -0.68 0.17
N ARG A 274 2.70 -0.13 0.68
CA ARG A 274 2.94 -0.03 2.12
C ARG A 274 2.56 1.37 2.60
N LEU A 275 2.03 1.46 3.82
CA LEU A 275 1.68 2.75 4.45
C LEU A 275 2.91 3.68 4.56
N ASP A 276 4.08 3.11 4.80
CA ASP A 276 5.34 3.82 4.99
C ASP A 276 6.13 4.08 3.69
N SER A 277 5.71 3.53 2.54
CA SER A 277 6.48 3.56 1.29
C SER A 277 6.92 4.97 0.86
N PHE A 278 6.04 5.95 1.00
CA PHE A 278 6.32 7.32 0.59
C PHE A 278 6.85 8.22 1.71
N VAL A 279 6.92 7.76 2.93
CA VAL A 279 7.56 8.48 4.05
C VAL A 279 9.07 8.37 3.95
N TYR A 280 9.57 7.22 3.51
CA TYR A 280 11.01 6.95 3.36
C TYR A 280 11.48 7.16 1.93
N THR A 281 11.32 8.38 1.41
CA THR A 281 11.89 8.82 0.12
C THR A 281 12.73 10.08 0.31
N VAL A 282 13.63 10.35 -0.63
CA VAL A 282 14.42 11.60 -0.62
C VAL A 282 13.51 12.81 -0.61
N GLN A 283 12.44 12.79 -1.41
CA GLN A 283 11.47 13.90 -1.50
C GLN A 283 10.72 14.12 -0.18
N ALA A 284 10.36 13.04 0.53
CA ALA A 284 9.72 13.16 1.84
C ALA A 284 10.61 13.87 2.85
N LEU A 285 11.91 13.54 2.88
CA LEU A 285 12.87 14.20 3.76
C LEU A 285 13.16 15.66 3.35
N GLN A 286 13.13 15.97 2.05
CA GLN A 286 13.21 17.35 1.56
C GLN A 286 11.98 18.17 1.97
N GLU A 287 10.79 17.60 1.89
CA GLU A 287 9.55 18.21 2.37
C GLU A 287 9.60 18.43 3.89
N ALA A 288 10.04 17.42 4.66
CA ALA A 288 10.23 17.57 6.10
C ALA A 288 11.25 18.67 6.42
N ARG A 289 12.39 18.72 5.73
CA ARG A 289 13.39 19.77 5.88
C ARG A 289 12.80 21.15 5.63
N SER A 290 11.93 21.31 4.64
CA SER A 290 11.27 22.59 4.34
C SER A 290 10.36 23.09 5.47
N ARG A 291 10.03 22.23 6.42
CA ARG A 291 9.21 22.53 7.63
C ARG A 291 10.07 22.74 8.88
N LEU A 292 11.38 22.74 8.74
CA LEU A 292 12.26 23.11 9.85
C LEU A 292 12.43 24.61 9.96
N THR A 293 12.61 25.07 11.20
CA THR A 293 13.15 26.41 11.45
C THR A 293 14.60 26.48 10.93
N PRO A 294 15.19 27.67 10.77
CA PRO A 294 16.59 27.80 10.32
C PRO A 294 17.61 27.00 11.15
N HIS A 295 17.37 26.85 12.45
CA HIS A 295 18.22 26.08 13.37
C HIS A 295 17.62 24.73 13.77
N GLY A 296 16.51 24.33 13.12
CA GLY A 296 15.83 23.07 13.39
C GLY A 296 16.61 21.85 12.92
N ALA A 297 16.16 20.68 13.36
CA ALA A 297 16.78 19.40 13.02
C ALA A 297 15.74 18.32 12.72
N ILE A 298 16.19 17.29 11.99
CA ILE A 298 15.45 16.01 11.83
C ILE A 298 16.15 14.97 12.70
N SER A 299 15.34 14.19 13.41
CA SER A 299 15.74 12.92 14.03
C SER A 299 14.92 11.81 13.39
N LEU A 300 15.58 10.86 12.73
CA LEU A 300 14.94 9.71 12.11
C LEU A 300 15.43 8.44 12.79
N SER A 301 14.52 7.74 13.44
CA SER A 301 14.78 6.47 14.13
C SER A 301 14.32 5.30 13.26
N PHE A 302 15.17 4.27 13.16
CA PHE A 302 14.84 3.08 12.37
C PHE A 302 15.48 1.82 12.94
N ALA A 303 14.73 0.71 12.95
CA ALA A 303 15.25 -0.62 13.29
C ALA A 303 16.09 -1.17 12.12
N VAL A 304 17.38 -0.94 12.16
CA VAL A 304 18.30 -1.30 11.06
C VAL A 304 18.62 -2.79 11.11
N LEU A 305 17.82 -3.59 10.41
CA LEU A 305 17.97 -5.05 10.34
C LEU A 305 19.14 -5.50 9.46
N ASN A 306 19.61 -4.65 8.55
CA ASN A 306 20.79 -4.88 7.73
C ASN A 306 21.50 -3.56 7.43
N ASP A 307 22.80 -3.65 7.22
CA ASP A 307 23.67 -2.48 7.03
C ASP A 307 23.29 -1.64 5.81
N GLN A 308 22.73 -2.24 4.77
CA GLN A 308 22.32 -1.53 3.56
C GLN A 308 21.11 -0.61 3.81
N LEU A 309 20.19 -0.97 4.72
CA LEU A 309 19.10 -0.07 5.13
C LEU A 309 19.63 1.15 5.88
N GLY A 310 20.56 0.95 6.82
CA GLY A 310 21.21 2.08 7.51
C GLY A 310 21.95 3.00 6.54
N ARG A 311 22.72 2.42 5.61
CA ARG A 311 23.37 3.20 4.53
C ARG A 311 22.36 3.97 3.69
N LYS A 312 21.24 3.37 3.37
CA LYS A 312 20.17 4.00 2.57
C LYS A 312 19.61 5.24 3.27
N ILE A 313 19.29 5.15 4.58
CA ILE A 313 18.81 6.28 5.37
C ILE A 313 19.90 7.38 5.42
N TYR A 314 21.16 7.01 5.65
CA TYR A 314 22.30 7.94 5.61
C TYR A 314 22.32 8.72 4.30
N LEU A 315 22.28 8.02 3.16
CA LEU A 315 22.31 8.64 1.83
C LEU A 315 21.08 9.50 1.52
N MET A 316 19.90 9.09 2.00
CA MET A 316 18.66 9.88 1.86
C MET A 316 18.77 11.22 2.58
N LEU A 317 19.20 11.21 3.85
CA LEU A 317 19.42 12.42 4.63
C LEU A 317 20.53 13.27 4.01
N GLN A 318 21.66 12.65 3.65
CA GLN A 318 22.75 13.35 2.97
C GLN A 318 22.25 14.06 1.69
N LYS A 319 21.42 13.40 0.89
CA LYS A 319 20.83 14.00 -0.31
C LYS A 319 19.82 15.10 0.01
N ALA A 320 19.00 14.92 1.03
CA ALA A 320 18.00 15.91 1.45
C ALA A 320 18.62 17.17 2.05
N PHE A 321 19.81 17.05 2.65
CA PHE A 321 20.54 18.14 3.32
C PHE A 321 21.82 18.56 2.57
N ASP A 322 21.75 18.63 1.24
CA ASP A 322 22.78 19.21 0.35
C ASP A 322 24.16 18.56 0.48
N GLY A 323 24.20 17.25 0.72
CA GLY A 323 25.44 16.46 0.78
C GLY A 323 26.07 16.37 2.18
N ARG A 324 25.47 16.97 3.21
CA ARG A 324 25.98 16.89 4.59
C ARG A 324 25.78 15.48 5.18
N ALA A 325 26.77 15.07 5.96
CA ALA A 325 26.77 13.74 6.59
C ALA A 325 25.93 13.75 7.88
N PRO A 326 24.83 12.98 7.96
CA PRO A 326 24.05 12.89 9.18
C PRO A 326 24.83 12.18 10.29
N LEU A 327 24.61 12.58 11.54
CA LEU A 327 25.08 11.86 12.71
C LEU A 327 24.26 10.57 12.88
N CYS A 328 24.93 9.43 13.06
CA CYS A 328 24.27 8.13 13.17
C CYS A 328 24.66 7.48 14.50
N ILE A 329 23.71 7.31 15.41
CA ILE A 329 23.92 6.70 16.72
C ILE A 329 23.11 5.42 16.84
N GLN A 330 23.78 4.29 17.01
CA GLN A 330 23.15 3.03 17.34
C GLN A 330 22.77 3.04 18.82
N ALA A 331 21.47 2.91 19.10
CA ALA A 331 20.95 2.66 20.44
C ALA A 331 20.78 1.15 20.66
N GLY A 332 20.94 0.70 21.88
CA GLY A 332 20.79 -0.72 22.21
C GLY A 332 19.31 -1.17 22.32
N TYR A 333 18.36 -0.34 21.91
CA TYR A 333 16.93 -0.57 21.97
C TYR A 333 16.41 -0.95 20.57
N ASP A 334 15.68 -2.06 20.43
CA ASP A 334 15.03 -2.57 19.22
C ASP A 334 15.90 -2.61 17.93
N GLY A 335 17.22 -2.74 18.08
CA GLY A 335 18.15 -2.63 16.95
C GLY A 335 18.15 -1.25 16.29
N GLY A 336 17.61 -0.25 16.99
CA GLY A 336 17.40 1.10 16.50
C GLY A 336 18.69 1.85 16.27
N VAL A 337 18.74 2.58 15.17
CA VAL A 337 19.73 3.61 14.87
C VAL A 337 18.99 4.93 14.70
N VAL A 338 19.46 5.95 15.39
CA VAL A 338 18.96 7.31 15.30
C VAL A 338 19.85 8.10 14.36
N PHE A 339 19.28 8.62 13.30
CA PHE A 339 19.94 9.46 12.29
C PHE A 339 19.51 10.91 12.52
N LEU A 340 20.47 11.82 12.71
CA LEU A 340 20.20 13.21 12.99
C LEU A 340 20.90 14.13 11.99
N GLU A 341 20.19 15.15 11.52
CA GLU A 341 20.78 16.20 10.68
C GLU A 341 20.12 17.56 10.99
N SER A 342 20.95 18.62 11.02
CA SER A 342 20.50 19.99 11.27
C SER A 342 20.18 20.73 9.97
N ASN A 343 19.20 21.62 9.99
CA ASN A 343 18.96 22.56 8.89
C ASN A 343 20.01 23.68 8.86
N ASP A 344 20.64 23.99 10.01
CA ASP A 344 21.72 24.97 10.09
C ASP A 344 22.98 24.44 9.42
N SER A 345 23.35 25.05 8.31
CA SER A 345 24.55 24.66 7.54
C SER A 345 25.87 24.89 8.28
N ALA A 346 25.88 25.78 9.27
CA ALA A 346 27.06 26.07 10.09
C ALA A 346 27.22 25.11 11.27
N LYS A 347 26.17 24.36 11.63
CA LYS A 347 26.16 23.47 12.80
C LYS A 347 26.22 22.01 12.34
N GLN A 348 27.35 21.36 12.55
CA GLN A 348 27.44 19.91 12.44
C GLN A 348 27.05 19.28 13.79
N LEU A 349 26.09 18.36 13.77
CA LEU A 349 25.69 17.63 14.97
C LEU A 349 26.77 16.63 15.35
N THR A 350 27.13 16.60 16.64
CA THR A 350 28.11 15.67 17.22
C THR A 350 27.55 15.11 18.52
N ALA A 351 27.94 13.90 18.86
CA ALA A 351 27.63 13.31 20.15
C ALA A 351 28.88 13.34 21.04
N ASP A 352 28.74 13.93 22.22
CA ASP A 352 29.81 13.95 23.20
C ASP A 352 30.10 12.55 23.73
N SER A 353 31.38 12.33 24.16
CA SER A 353 31.78 11.06 24.76
C SER A 353 30.96 10.69 25.99
N ALA A 354 30.45 11.68 26.73
CA ALA A 354 29.58 11.46 27.89
C ALA A 354 28.21 10.94 27.48
N VAL A 355 27.62 11.42 26.37
CA VAL A 355 26.35 10.91 25.80
C VAL A 355 26.54 9.47 25.32
N LEU A 356 27.66 9.20 24.62
CA LEU A 356 27.94 7.86 24.10
C LEU A 356 28.23 6.83 25.20
N ALA A 357 28.85 7.26 26.31
CA ALA A 357 29.14 6.36 27.43
C ALA A 357 27.88 5.88 28.20
N ARG A 358 26.80 6.65 28.08
CA ARG A 358 25.50 6.24 28.67
C ARG A 358 24.89 5.11 27.86
N SER A 359 24.45 4.09 28.53
CA SER A 359 23.51 3.08 27.99
C SER A 359 23.95 2.34 26.72
N GLY A 360 25.27 2.29 26.44
CA GLY A 360 25.83 1.49 25.33
C GLY A 360 25.58 2.06 23.94
N LEU A 361 25.40 3.38 23.84
CA LEU A 361 25.27 4.10 22.57
C LEU A 361 26.56 4.02 21.77
N ARG A 362 26.47 3.83 20.45
CA ARG A 362 27.62 3.71 19.55
C ARG A 362 27.49 4.63 18.34
N ASN A 363 28.51 5.43 18.07
CA ASN A 363 28.56 6.22 16.86
C ASN A 363 28.88 5.33 15.65
N LYS A 364 27.95 5.31 14.68
CA LYS A 364 28.03 4.55 13.43
C LYS A 364 28.18 5.44 12.19
N THR A 365 28.41 6.73 12.36
CA THR A 365 28.47 7.69 11.26
C THR A 365 29.50 7.29 10.21
N ALA A 366 30.73 6.99 10.62
CA ALA A 366 31.82 6.57 9.72
C ALA A 366 31.50 5.24 9.01
N PHE A 367 30.79 4.33 9.70
CA PHE A 367 30.39 3.05 9.14
C PHE A 367 29.37 3.22 8.01
N TYR A 368 28.32 4.05 8.21
CA TYR A 368 27.33 4.30 7.15
C TYR A 368 27.83 5.29 6.08
N ALA A 369 28.91 6.03 6.34
CA ALA A 369 29.56 6.87 5.34
C ALA A 369 30.41 6.06 4.33
N ASP A 370 30.70 4.80 4.61
CA ASP A 370 31.54 3.94 3.75
C ASP A 370 30.85 3.64 2.41
N ASP A 371 31.51 4.04 1.31
CA ASP A 371 31.02 3.85 -0.06
C ASP A 371 31.04 2.38 -0.53
N SER A 372 31.69 1.48 0.22
CA SER A 372 31.61 0.04 -0.04
C SER A 372 30.19 -0.51 0.19
N LEU A 373 29.42 0.11 1.09
CA LEU A 373 28.03 -0.20 1.35
C LEU A 373 27.14 0.46 0.28
N ARG A 374 26.88 -0.26 -0.82
CA ARG A 374 26.06 0.26 -1.92
C ARG A 374 24.58 0.09 -1.64
N ALA A 375 23.79 1.18 -1.78
CA ALA A 375 22.34 1.18 -1.72
C ALA A 375 21.78 2.18 -2.73
N ASP A 376 20.65 1.82 -3.38
CA ASP A 376 19.92 2.74 -4.26
C ASP A 376 18.99 3.62 -3.44
N LEU A 377 18.91 4.92 -3.80
CA LEU A 377 18.07 5.88 -3.10
C LEU A 377 16.59 5.68 -3.44
N PRO A 378 15.72 5.53 -2.44
CA PRO A 378 14.28 5.55 -2.67
C PRO A 378 13.83 6.97 -3.02
N THR A 379 12.99 7.03 -4.04
CA THR A 379 12.38 8.26 -4.55
C THR A 379 10.87 8.04 -4.71
N ASP A 380 10.11 9.09 -4.96
CA ASP A 380 8.66 8.96 -5.21
C ASP A 380 8.34 8.11 -6.45
N ASP A 381 9.26 8.04 -7.40
CA ASP A 381 9.15 7.13 -8.52
C ASP A 381 9.57 5.70 -8.19
N TRP A 382 10.46 5.52 -7.22
CA TRP A 382 10.97 4.22 -6.78
C TRP A 382 10.96 4.13 -5.24
N PRO A 383 9.79 4.01 -4.60
CA PRO A 383 9.66 4.05 -3.13
C PRO A 383 9.91 2.68 -2.46
N PHE A 384 10.77 1.85 -3.05
CA PHE A 384 11.10 0.51 -2.53
C PHE A 384 12.22 0.61 -1.48
N PHE A 385 11.89 1.21 -0.34
CA PHE A 385 12.84 1.48 0.73
C PHE A 385 13.55 0.21 1.25
N TYR A 386 12.81 -0.89 1.44
CA TYR A 386 13.36 -2.15 1.97
C TYR A 386 14.17 -2.95 0.96
N MET A 387 14.13 -2.60 -0.31
CA MET A 387 14.98 -3.22 -1.34
C MET A 387 16.33 -2.52 -1.39
N PRO A 388 17.47 -3.22 -1.24
CA PRO A 388 18.79 -2.58 -1.23
C PRO A 388 19.12 -1.92 -2.57
N ARG A 389 18.69 -2.49 -3.66
CA ARG A 389 18.96 -2.04 -5.04
C ARG A 389 17.77 -2.30 -5.95
N ARG A 390 17.81 -1.70 -7.15
CA ARG A 390 16.87 -1.95 -8.26
C ARG A 390 17.15 -3.32 -8.88
N ILE A 391 16.61 -4.36 -8.29
CA ILE A 391 16.77 -5.75 -8.74
C ILE A 391 15.42 -6.47 -8.68
N TYR A 392 15.29 -7.52 -9.48
CA TYR A 392 14.20 -8.48 -9.26
C TYR A 392 14.65 -9.47 -8.18
N PRO A 393 13.91 -9.59 -7.07
CA PRO A 393 14.22 -10.60 -6.06
C PRO A 393 14.17 -12.00 -6.68
N SER A 394 15.17 -12.84 -6.40
CA SER A 394 15.27 -14.19 -6.99
C SER A 394 14.08 -15.09 -6.68
N SER A 395 13.37 -14.83 -5.56
CA SER A 395 12.16 -15.54 -5.17
C SER A 395 10.93 -15.20 -6.02
N TYR A 396 10.95 -14.08 -6.79
CA TYR A 396 9.80 -13.66 -7.60
C TYR A 396 9.57 -14.52 -8.82
N LEU A 397 10.62 -14.85 -9.57
CA LEU A 397 10.47 -15.63 -10.80
C LEU A 397 9.81 -17.00 -10.56
N PRO A 398 10.22 -17.80 -9.56
CA PRO A 398 9.53 -19.05 -9.25
C PRO A 398 8.08 -18.83 -8.81
N MET A 399 7.81 -17.78 -8.02
CA MET A 399 6.45 -17.49 -7.57
C MET A 399 5.54 -17.05 -8.72
N VAL A 400 6.00 -16.19 -9.60
CA VAL A 400 5.27 -15.79 -10.82
C VAL A 400 5.01 -17.00 -11.72
N ALA A 401 6.01 -17.86 -11.93
CA ALA A 401 5.85 -19.07 -12.71
C ALA A 401 4.83 -20.04 -12.09
N LEU A 402 4.84 -20.18 -10.76
CA LEU A 402 3.87 -20.99 -10.01
C LEU A 402 2.45 -20.47 -10.19
N ILE A 403 2.22 -19.16 -9.95
CA ILE A 403 0.89 -18.53 -10.07
C ILE A 403 0.38 -18.65 -11.51
N LEU A 404 1.22 -18.34 -12.51
CA LEU A 404 0.84 -18.43 -13.92
C LEU A 404 0.54 -19.89 -14.31
N GLY A 405 1.37 -20.83 -13.90
CA GLY A 405 1.17 -22.26 -14.19
C GLY A 405 -0.14 -22.78 -13.59
N LEU A 406 -0.41 -22.51 -12.32
CA LEU A 406 -1.66 -22.89 -11.67
C LEU A 406 -2.87 -22.21 -12.32
N SER A 407 -2.77 -20.93 -12.68
CA SER A 407 -3.85 -20.20 -13.35
C SER A 407 -4.16 -20.78 -14.73
N LEU A 408 -3.14 -21.13 -15.51
CA LEU A 408 -3.34 -21.78 -16.82
C LEU A 408 -4.00 -23.15 -16.68
N VAL A 409 -3.63 -23.94 -15.66
CA VAL A 409 -4.28 -25.23 -15.37
C VAL A 409 -5.77 -25.01 -15.00
N LEU A 410 -6.07 -24.02 -14.16
CA LEU A 410 -7.46 -23.70 -13.81
C LEU A 410 -8.25 -23.22 -15.01
N ILE A 411 -7.69 -22.35 -15.85
CA ILE A 411 -8.33 -21.87 -17.08
C ILE A 411 -8.64 -23.03 -18.02
N ALA A 412 -7.66 -23.92 -18.23
CA ALA A 412 -7.84 -25.07 -19.12
C ALA A 412 -8.94 -26.03 -18.66
N ASN A 413 -9.18 -26.15 -17.34
CA ASN A 413 -10.18 -27.07 -16.80
C ASN A 413 -11.56 -26.45 -16.59
N PHE A 414 -11.64 -25.13 -16.33
CA PHE A 414 -12.90 -24.49 -15.93
C PHE A 414 -13.45 -23.45 -16.93
N MET A 415 -12.66 -23.01 -17.91
CA MET A 415 -13.15 -22.15 -18.99
C MET A 415 -13.57 -22.99 -20.19
N THR A 416 -14.85 -22.85 -20.57
CA THR A 416 -15.40 -23.45 -21.80
C THR A 416 -14.74 -22.84 -23.05
N GLU A 417 -14.43 -23.66 -24.04
CA GLU A 417 -13.98 -23.18 -25.35
C GLU A 417 -15.11 -22.41 -26.04
N SER A 418 -14.88 -21.12 -26.29
CA SER A 418 -15.72 -20.30 -27.16
C SER A 418 -15.07 -20.23 -28.53
N THR A 419 -15.74 -20.79 -29.54
CA THR A 419 -15.17 -21.00 -30.88
C THR A 419 -15.11 -19.73 -31.75
N HIS A 420 -15.78 -18.63 -31.37
CA HIS A 420 -16.03 -17.51 -32.28
C HIS A 420 -15.54 -16.13 -31.81
N THR A 421 -14.94 -16.00 -30.64
CA THR A 421 -14.57 -14.68 -30.11
C THR A 421 -13.08 -14.58 -29.83
N SER A 422 -12.42 -13.59 -30.43
CA SER A 422 -11.05 -13.27 -30.03
C SER A 422 -11.05 -12.73 -28.60
N ARG A 423 -10.42 -13.46 -27.68
CA ARG A 423 -10.25 -13.11 -26.25
C ARG A 423 -9.11 -12.12 -26.03
N LEU A 424 -8.18 -12.03 -27.00
CA LEU A 424 -6.95 -11.25 -26.88
C LEU A 424 -7.18 -9.76 -26.55
N PRO A 425 -8.09 -9.01 -27.22
CA PRO A 425 -8.31 -7.61 -26.87
C PRO A 425 -8.76 -7.42 -25.42
N PHE A 426 -9.61 -8.30 -24.91
CA PHE A 426 -10.11 -8.21 -23.53
C PHE A 426 -9.02 -8.58 -22.51
N PHE A 427 -8.17 -9.53 -22.82
CA PHE A 427 -6.98 -9.84 -22.03
C PHE A 427 -6.05 -8.62 -21.95
N LEU A 428 -5.74 -7.99 -23.09
CA LEU A 428 -4.88 -6.79 -23.14
C LEU A 428 -5.51 -5.61 -22.38
N LEU A 429 -6.84 -5.44 -22.49
CA LEU A 429 -7.58 -4.42 -21.73
C LEU A 429 -7.48 -4.65 -20.22
N GLY A 430 -7.65 -5.90 -19.76
CA GLY A 430 -7.49 -6.24 -18.35
C GLY A 430 -6.08 -5.98 -17.84
N ALA A 431 -5.07 -6.41 -18.60
CA ALA A 431 -3.67 -6.21 -18.23
C ALA A 431 -3.28 -4.73 -18.13
N GLY A 432 -3.68 -3.93 -19.12
CA GLY A 432 -3.44 -2.48 -19.11
C GLY A 432 -4.23 -1.77 -18.01
N PHE A 433 -5.48 -2.17 -17.77
CA PHE A 433 -6.32 -1.60 -16.71
C PHE A 433 -5.67 -1.76 -15.33
N MET A 434 -5.20 -2.95 -14.98
CA MET A 434 -4.56 -3.21 -13.69
C MET A 434 -3.32 -2.35 -13.45
N LEU A 435 -2.50 -2.14 -14.49
CA LEU A 435 -1.33 -1.26 -14.41
C LEU A 435 -1.71 0.20 -14.14
N ILE A 436 -2.78 0.70 -14.80
CA ILE A 436 -3.27 2.07 -14.59
C ILE A 436 -3.90 2.20 -13.20
N GLU A 437 -4.65 1.21 -12.75
CA GLU A 437 -5.28 1.19 -11.43
C GLU A 437 -4.24 1.27 -10.33
N THR A 438 -3.21 0.42 -10.36
CA THR A 438 -2.11 0.43 -9.40
C THR A 438 -1.40 1.79 -9.40
N LYS A 439 -1.10 2.33 -10.59
CA LYS A 439 -0.48 3.65 -10.71
C LYS A 439 -1.38 4.76 -10.18
N GLY A 440 -2.68 4.69 -10.44
CA GLY A 440 -3.68 5.63 -9.92
C GLY A 440 -3.73 5.62 -8.39
N ILE A 441 -3.81 4.45 -7.77
CA ILE A 441 -3.82 4.31 -6.30
C ILE A 441 -2.55 4.89 -5.68
N THR A 442 -1.37 4.56 -6.22
CA THR A 442 -0.09 5.02 -5.66
C THR A 442 0.09 6.53 -5.81
N GLU A 443 -0.26 7.11 -6.94
CA GLU A 443 -0.09 8.54 -7.21
C GLU A 443 -1.13 9.41 -6.49
N LEU A 444 -2.38 8.95 -6.38
CA LEU A 444 -3.40 9.63 -5.58
C LEU A 444 -3.11 9.51 -4.09
N GLY A 445 -2.61 8.36 -3.63
CA GLY A 445 -2.11 8.19 -2.27
C GLY A 445 -0.97 9.17 -1.95
N LEU A 446 -0.03 9.37 -2.87
CA LEU A 446 1.03 10.36 -2.72
C LEU A 446 0.50 11.81 -2.64
N ASN A 447 -0.58 12.14 -3.36
CA ASN A 447 -1.14 13.48 -3.42
C ASN A 447 -2.10 13.81 -2.27
N PHE A 448 -2.84 12.82 -1.75
CA PHE A 448 -3.88 12.99 -0.74
C PHE A 448 -3.59 12.32 0.60
N GLY A 449 -2.51 11.53 0.67
CA GLY A 449 -2.13 10.69 1.79
C GLY A 449 -2.55 9.23 1.59
N ASN A 450 -1.75 8.31 2.12
CA ASN A 450 -2.01 6.86 2.05
C ASN A 450 -2.97 6.38 3.15
N THR A 451 -4.00 7.18 3.44
CA THR A 451 -5.01 6.79 4.42
C THR A 451 -5.99 5.78 3.80
N TRP A 452 -6.55 4.90 4.63
CA TRP A 452 -7.54 3.93 4.20
C TRP A 452 -8.75 4.59 3.51
N GLN A 453 -9.14 5.81 3.97
CA GLN A 453 -10.20 6.59 3.35
C GLN A 453 -9.86 6.97 1.91
N VAL A 454 -8.64 7.50 1.69
CA VAL A 454 -8.18 7.89 0.35
C VAL A 454 -8.15 6.69 -0.58
N ILE A 455 -7.59 5.57 -0.12
CA ILE A 455 -7.53 4.33 -0.91
C ILE A 455 -8.95 3.85 -1.27
N GLY A 456 -9.86 3.83 -0.30
CA GLY A 456 -11.26 3.43 -0.53
C GLY A 456 -11.98 4.34 -1.52
N VAL A 457 -11.80 5.67 -1.40
CA VAL A 457 -12.37 6.65 -2.35
C VAL A 457 -11.80 6.47 -3.74
N VAL A 458 -10.49 6.21 -3.87
CA VAL A 458 -9.85 5.97 -5.17
C VAL A 458 -10.43 4.73 -5.84
N ILE A 459 -10.54 3.61 -5.13
CA ILE A 459 -11.13 2.37 -5.66
C ILE A 459 -12.60 2.59 -6.06
N ALA A 460 -13.39 3.25 -5.22
CA ALA A 460 -14.78 3.58 -5.54
C ALA A 460 -14.87 4.48 -6.78
N SER A 461 -14.00 5.47 -6.91
CA SER A 461 -13.94 6.37 -8.07
C SER A 461 -13.62 5.62 -9.37
N ILE A 462 -12.71 4.65 -9.33
CA ILE A 462 -12.38 3.78 -10.47
C ILE A 462 -13.64 3.01 -10.92
N MET A 463 -14.39 2.43 -9.98
CA MET A 463 -15.64 1.73 -10.28
C MET A 463 -16.70 2.66 -10.89
N VAL A 464 -16.85 3.88 -10.34
CA VAL A 464 -17.73 4.91 -10.87
C VAL A 464 -17.33 5.31 -12.30
N MET A 465 -16.04 5.53 -12.57
CA MET A 465 -15.56 5.89 -13.91
C MET A 465 -15.84 4.76 -14.92
N ALA A 466 -15.62 3.49 -14.54
CA ALA A 466 -15.95 2.35 -15.39
C ALA A 466 -17.46 2.25 -15.65
N PHE A 467 -18.30 2.50 -14.65
CA PHE A 467 -19.75 2.54 -14.80
C PHE A 467 -20.21 3.67 -15.72
N LEU A 468 -19.68 4.89 -15.53
CA LEU A 468 -19.98 6.04 -16.39
C LEU A 468 -19.56 5.78 -17.84
N ALA A 469 -18.40 5.18 -18.07
CA ALA A 469 -17.93 4.77 -19.40
C ALA A 469 -18.93 3.79 -20.06
N ASN A 470 -19.44 2.81 -19.30
CA ASN A 470 -20.45 1.89 -19.78
C ASN A 470 -21.77 2.59 -20.15
N CYS A 471 -22.22 3.54 -19.33
CA CYS A 471 -23.42 4.36 -19.61
C CYS A 471 -23.24 5.21 -20.87
N VAL A 472 -22.08 5.83 -21.06
CA VAL A 472 -21.76 6.63 -22.26
C VAL A 472 -21.82 5.78 -23.52
N VAL A 473 -21.26 4.58 -23.51
CA VAL A 473 -21.33 3.65 -24.65
C VAL A 473 -22.76 3.23 -24.94
N GLN A 474 -23.56 3.01 -23.92
CA GLN A 474 -24.98 2.65 -24.06
C GLN A 474 -25.78 3.82 -24.65
N TRP A 475 -25.60 5.02 -24.10
CA TRP A 475 -26.35 6.22 -24.49
C TRP A 475 -25.97 6.72 -25.91
N LEU A 476 -24.66 6.84 -26.22
CA LEU A 476 -24.18 7.29 -27.51
C LEU A 476 -24.13 6.18 -28.57
N SER A 477 -24.46 4.96 -28.20
CA SER A 477 -24.41 3.79 -29.09
C SER A 477 -23.08 3.60 -29.82
N ILE A 478 -21.97 3.81 -29.10
CA ILE A 478 -20.62 3.73 -29.67
C ILE A 478 -20.34 2.31 -30.18
N THR A 479 -19.90 2.20 -31.44
CA THR A 479 -19.59 0.92 -32.11
C THR A 479 -18.17 0.81 -32.62
N LYS A 480 -17.42 1.93 -32.64
CA LYS A 480 -16.04 1.98 -33.15
C LYS A 480 -15.06 2.20 -31.99
N PRO A 481 -14.20 1.22 -31.64
CA PRO A 481 -13.30 1.35 -30.50
C PRO A 481 -12.05 2.19 -30.79
N ILE A 482 -11.72 2.48 -32.07
CA ILE A 482 -10.47 3.13 -32.47
C ILE A 482 -10.31 4.51 -31.83
N VAL A 483 -11.36 5.36 -31.89
CA VAL A 483 -11.29 6.72 -31.34
C VAL A 483 -11.08 6.71 -29.83
N PRO A 484 -11.84 5.93 -29.02
CA PRO A 484 -11.55 5.78 -27.59
C PRO A 484 -10.13 5.24 -27.29
N TYR A 485 -9.58 4.31 -28.10
CA TYR A 485 -8.20 3.86 -27.95
C TYR A 485 -7.18 5.00 -28.13
N LEU A 486 -7.40 5.89 -29.11
CA LEU A 486 -6.51 7.04 -29.33
C LEU A 486 -6.54 7.99 -28.13
N PHE A 487 -7.72 8.31 -27.60
CA PHE A 487 -7.83 9.14 -26.40
C PHE A 487 -7.19 8.46 -25.18
N LEU A 488 -7.35 7.15 -25.04
CA LEU A 488 -6.67 6.38 -23.99
C LEU A 488 -5.15 6.52 -24.06
N LEU A 489 -4.57 6.35 -25.24
CA LEU A 489 -3.12 6.48 -25.44
C LEU A 489 -2.64 7.93 -25.21
N ILE A 490 -3.39 8.93 -25.67
CA ILE A 490 -3.06 10.34 -25.45
C ILE A 490 -3.05 10.67 -23.96
N THR A 491 -4.09 10.25 -23.23
CA THR A 491 -4.18 10.50 -21.77
C THR A 491 -3.11 9.79 -20.97
N LEU A 492 -2.71 8.57 -21.37
CA LEU A 492 -1.59 7.85 -20.76
C LEU A 492 -0.26 8.55 -20.99
N LEU A 493 0.01 9.00 -22.21
CA LEU A 493 1.23 9.74 -22.54
C LEU A 493 1.27 11.10 -21.82
N ALA A 494 0.13 11.78 -21.68
CA ALA A 494 0.02 13.00 -20.90
C ALA A 494 0.30 12.73 -19.41
N GLY A 495 -0.22 11.65 -18.84
CA GLY A 495 0.07 11.22 -17.47
C GLY A 495 1.55 10.92 -17.26
N TRP A 496 2.15 10.15 -18.16
CA TRP A 496 3.59 9.87 -18.13
C TRP A 496 4.43 11.15 -18.20
N TRP A 497 4.10 12.04 -19.14
CA TRP A 497 4.83 13.31 -19.31
C TRP A 497 4.71 14.20 -18.06
N SER A 498 3.52 14.30 -17.47
CA SER A 498 3.30 15.02 -16.21
C SER A 498 4.15 14.44 -15.08
N ALA A 499 4.08 13.11 -14.87
CA ALA A 499 4.82 12.43 -13.81
C ALA A 499 6.35 12.61 -13.98
N ARG A 500 6.85 12.57 -15.23
CA ARG A 500 8.28 12.77 -15.52
C ARG A 500 8.76 14.20 -15.21
N ASN A 501 7.89 15.19 -15.28
CA ASN A 501 8.20 16.60 -15.01
C ASN A 501 7.83 17.03 -13.56
N GLY A 502 7.72 16.08 -12.64
CA GLY A 502 7.47 16.36 -11.23
C GLY A 502 5.99 16.48 -10.85
N GLY A 503 5.07 16.12 -11.75
CA GLY A 503 3.63 16.20 -11.52
C GLY A 503 3.06 17.62 -11.67
N LEU A 504 1.78 17.77 -11.34
CA LEU A 504 1.13 19.08 -11.31
C LEU A 504 1.42 19.79 -9.97
N PRO A 505 1.40 21.14 -9.93
CA PRO A 505 1.67 21.89 -8.70
C PRO A 505 0.76 21.46 -7.55
N PHE A 506 1.28 21.45 -6.31
CA PHE A 506 0.55 21.02 -5.12
C PHE A 506 -0.43 22.11 -4.62
N THR A 507 -1.24 22.64 -5.55
CA THR A 507 -2.34 23.56 -5.32
C THR A 507 -3.67 22.83 -5.47
N TRP A 508 -4.77 23.44 -5.02
CA TRP A 508 -6.10 22.83 -5.22
C TRP A 508 -6.39 22.51 -6.69
N GLY A 509 -6.11 23.45 -7.59
CA GLY A 509 -6.27 23.22 -9.04
C GLY A 509 -5.38 22.12 -9.58
N GLY A 510 -4.12 22.03 -9.13
CA GLY A 510 -3.20 20.98 -9.52
C GLY A 510 -3.63 19.59 -9.00
N ARG A 511 -4.14 19.50 -7.77
CA ARG A 511 -4.71 18.26 -7.22
C ARG A 511 -5.92 17.77 -8.04
N VAL A 512 -6.86 18.66 -8.37
CA VAL A 512 -8.00 18.33 -9.23
C VAL A 512 -7.51 17.89 -10.62
N GLY A 513 -6.54 18.61 -11.19
CA GLY A 513 -5.90 18.24 -12.45
C GLY A 513 -5.26 16.85 -12.41
N THR A 514 -4.59 16.48 -11.30
CA THR A 514 -4.01 15.15 -11.10
C THR A 514 -5.11 14.08 -11.08
N VAL A 515 -6.21 14.30 -10.35
CA VAL A 515 -7.35 13.36 -10.33
C VAL A 515 -7.89 13.15 -11.74
N ILE A 516 -8.12 14.22 -12.49
CA ILE A 516 -8.62 14.13 -13.89
C ILE A 516 -7.61 13.36 -14.74
N LEU A 517 -6.33 13.70 -14.67
CA LEU A 517 -5.27 13.08 -15.48
C LEU A 517 -5.15 11.57 -15.22
N LEU A 518 -5.33 11.12 -13.97
CA LEU A 518 -5.25 9.73 -13.57
C LEU A 518 -6.54 8.94 -13.87
N THR A 519 -7.70 9.57 -13.82
CA THR A 519 -8.99 8.90 -14.05
C THR A 519 -9.39 8.87 -15.53
N CYS A 520 -8.94 9.80 -16.36
CA CYS A 520 -9.21 9.81 -17.80
C CYS A 520 -8.80 8.52 -18.52
N PRO A 521 -7.61 7.94 -18.31
CA PRO A 521 -7.24 6.67 -18.95
C PRO A 521 -8.19 5.53 -18.56
N ILE A 522 -8.63 5.49 -17.28
CA ILE A 522 -9.59 4.49 -16.77
C ILE A 522 -10.94 4.63 -17.49
N PHE A 523 -11.42 5.86 -17.65
CA PHE A 523 -12.66 6.13 -18.34
C PHE A 523 -12.62 5.69 -19.81
N PHE A 524 -11.56 6.06 -20.55
CA PHE A 524 -11.42 5.67 -21.96
C PHE A 524 -11.19 4.17 -22.14
N SER A 525 -10.44 3.53 -21.23
CA SER A 525 -10.32 2.07 -21.19
C SER A 525 -11.68 1.39 -20.99
N GLY A 526 -12.52 1.92 -20.09
CA GLY A 526 -13.89 1.49 -19.88
C GLY A 526 -14.78 1.66 -21.12
N ILE A 527 -14.62 2.77 -21.86
CA ILE A 527 -15.35 2.98 -23.15
C ILE A 527 -14.91 1.93 -24.18
N VAL A 528 -13.61 1.66 -24.32
CA VAL A 528 -13.11 0.64 -25.23
C VAL A 528 -13.67 -0.73 -24.86
N PHE A 529 -13.59 -1.11 -23.57
CA PHE A 529 -14.09 -2.39 -23.06
C PHE A 529 -15.59 -2.54 -23.35
N SER A 530 -16.40 -1.57 -22.96
CA SER A 530 -17.87 -1.61 -23.14
C SER A 530 -18.24 -1.62 -24.63
N THR A 531 -17.51 -0.88 -25.50
CA THR A 531 -17.72 -0.90 -26.93
C THR A 531 -17.44 -2.29 -27.53
N LEU A 532 -16.32 -2.91 -27.14
CA LEU A 532 -16.00 -4.26 -27.62
C LEU A 532 -16.96 -5.31 -27.07
N LEU A 533 -17.38 -5.20 -25.81
CA LEU A 533 -18.37 -6.07 -25.19
C LEU A 533 -19.73 -6.00 -25.92
N ARG A 534 -20.14 -4.81 -26.32
CA ARG A 534 -21.37 -4.60 -27.08
C ARG A 534 -21.35 -5.33 -28.42
N ILE A 535 -20.21 -5.26 -29.12
CA ILE A 535 -20.09 -5.77 -30.50
C ILE A 535 -19.80 -7.26 -30.53
N ARG A 536 -19.09 -7.81 -29.52
CA ARG A 536 -18.47 -9.12 -29.58
C ARG A 536 -18.66 -9.91 -28.29
N GLY A 537 -18.69 -11.22 -28.46
CA GLY A 537 -18.45 -12.21 -27.43
C GLY A 537 -19.61 -12.58 -26.53
N GLU A 538 -19.44 -13.74 -25.96
CA GLU A 538 -20.17 -14.20 -24.79
C GLU A 538 -19.61 -13.51 -23.57
N ILE A 539 -20.46 -12.94 -22.74
CA ILE A 539 -20.04 -12.07 -21.63
C ILE A 539 -19.14 -12.81 -20.62
N SER A 540 -19.45 -14.07 -20.32
CA SER A 540 -18.66 -14.91 -19.41
C SER A 540 -17.24 -15.15 -19.90
N SER A 541 -17.09 -15.49 -21.19
CA SER A 541 -15.78 -15.75 -21.81
C SER A 541 -14.92 -14.47 -21.89
N VAL A 542 -15.54 -13.34 -22.21
CA VAL A 542 -14.89 -12.01 -22.29
C VAL A 542 -14.42 -11.56 -20.91
N MET A 543 -15.28 -11.67 -19.90
CA MET A 543 -14.93 -11.32 -18.52
C MET A 543 -13.82 -12.21 -17.98
N GLY A 544 -13.83 -13.51 -18.26
CA GLY A 544 -12.76 -14.42 -17.88
C GLY A 544 -11.40 -14.03 -18.49
N ALA A 545 -11.38 -13.69 -19.79
CA ALA A 545 -10.18 -13.22 -20.45
C ALA A 545 -9.66 -11.89 -19.87
N ASN A 546 -10.57 -10.98 -19.55
CA ASN A 546 -10.23 -9.69 -18.93
C ASN A 546 -9.65 -9.87 -17.52
N LEU A 547 -10.25 -10.72 -16.68
CA LEU A 547 -9.76 -11.02 -15.33
C LEU A 547 -8.37 -11.70 -15.37
N PHE A 548 -8.17 -12.64 -16.30
CA PHE A 548 -6.85 -13.24 -16.48
C PHE A 548 -5.82 -12.21 -16.95
N GLY A 549 -6.21 -11.29 -17.83
CA GLY A 549 -5.40 -10.14 -18.23
C GLY A 549 -5.05 -9.27 -17.04
N ALA A 550 -6.02 -8.94 -16.19
CA ALA A 550 -5.80 -8.13 -14.98
C ALA A 550 -4.81 -8.81 -14.02
N MET A 551 -4.92 -10.12 -13.80
CA MET A 551 -3.95 -10.88 -13.03
C MET A 551 -2.53 -10.77 -13.62
N CYS A 552 -2.39 -10.95 -14.94
CA CYS A 552 -1.10 -10.79 -15.62
C CYS A 552 -0.60 -9.34 -15.51
N GLY A 553 -1.48 -8.34 -15.60
CA GLY A 553 -1.16 -6.93 -15.39
C GLY A 553 -0.59 -6.66 -13.99
N GLY A 554 -1.19 -7.26 -12.96
CA GLY A 554 -0.68 -7.21 -11.58
C GLY A 554 0.72 -7.83 -11.45
N LEU A 555 1.01 -8.91 -12.16
CA LEU A 555 2.37 -9.47 -12.19
C LEU A 555 3.35 -8.59 -12.99
N LEU A 556 2.88 -7.91 -14.03
CA LEU A 556 3.69 -6.97 -14.82
C LEU A 556 4.02 -5.69 -14.03
N GLU A 557 3.21 -5.34 -13.03
CA GLU A 557 3.49 -4.21 -12.12
C GLU A 557 4.83 -4.37 -11.39
N TYR A 558 5.30 -5.60 -11.14
CA TYR A 558 6.61 -5.84 -10.54
C TYR A 558 7.80 -5.27 -11.33
N ASN A 559 7.61 -4.87 -12.59
CA ASN A 559 8.62 -4.10 -13.32
C ASN A 559 8.90 -2.73 -12.69
N SER A 560 7.99 -2.20 -11.87
CA SER A 560 8.23 -0.99 -11.09
C SER A 560 9.39 -1.12 -10.11
N MET A 561 9.69 -2.32 -9.62
CA MET A 561 10.82 -2.59 -8.72
C MET A 561 12.18 -2.28 -9.38
N TYR A 562 12.27 -2.42 -10.68
CA TYR A 562 13.50 -2.14 -11.43
C TYR A 562 13.46 -0.76 -12.10
N PHE A 563 12.37 -0.44 -12.82
CA PHE A 563 12.25 0.76 -13.65
C PHE A 563 11.62 1.96 -12.93
N GLY A 564 10.92 1.74 -11.81
CA GLY A 564 10.11 2.75 -11.13
C GLY A 564 8.65 2.78 -11.61
N PHE A 565 7.81 3.52 -10.91
CA PHE A 565 6.38 3.58 -11.18
C PHE A 565 6.01 4.33 -12.46
N GLN A 566 6.83 5.29 -12.91
CA GLN A 566 6.58 6.00 -14.18
C GLN A 566 6.62 5.07 -15.38
N PHE A 567 7.40 3.98 -15.30
CA PHE A 567 7.48 2.98 -16.35
C PHE A 567 6.14 2.28 -16.60
N LEU A 568 5.28 2.17 -15.58
CA LEU A 568 3.97 1.52 -15.72
C LEU A 568 3.06 2.23 -16.74
N TYR A 569 3.18 3.55 -16.89
CA TYR A 569 2.47 4.27 -17.95
C TYR A 569 2.87 3.81 -19.35
N LEU A 570 4.18 3.67 -19.57
CA LEU A 570 4.70 3.23 -20.89
C LEU A 570 4.34 1.77 -21.17
N LEU A 571 4.40 0.92 -20.13
CA LEU A 571 4.03 -0.48 -20.24
C LEU A 571 2.52 -0.62 -20.56
N ALA A 572 1.66 0.11 -19.87
CA ALA A 572 0.23 0.14 -20.15
C ALA A 572 -0.06 0.69 -21.57
N ALA A 573 0.61 1.79 -21.96
CA ALA A 573 0.47 2.34 -23.30
C ALA A 573 0.89 1.34 -24.40
N GLY A 574 1.98 0.59 -24.19
CA GLY A 574 2.41 -0.49 -25.08
C GLY A 574 1.37 -1.60 -25.22
N ILE A 575 0.79 -2.04 -24.10
CA ILE A 575 -0.26 -3.08 -24.09
C ILE A 575 -1.52 -2.58 -24.84
N TYR A 576 -1.96 -1.35 -24.60
CA TYR A 576 -3.13 -0.80 -25.30
C TYR A 576 -2.85 -0.51 -26.77
N LEU A 577 -1.62 -0.13 -27.12
CA LEU A 577 -1.20 0.00 -28.51
C LEU A 577 -1.29 -1.33 -29.26
N LEU A 578 -0.86 -2.43 -28.63
CA LEU A 578 -1.05 -3.77 -29.19
C LEU A 578 -2.52 -4.09 -29.42
N GLY A 579 -3.39 -3.72 -28.47
CA GLY A 579 -4.86 -3.84 -28.62
C GLY A 579 -5.40 -3.02 -29.80
N LEU A 580 -4.95 -1.78 -29.95
CA LEU A 580 -5.33 -0.92 -31.08
C LEU A 580 -4.85 -1.50 -32.42
N ILE A 581 -3.60 -1.95 -32.51
CA ILE A 581 -3.06 -2.55 -33.73
C ILE A 581 -3.88 -3.79 -34.12
N TRP A 582 -4.22 -4.62 -33.16
CA TRP A 582 -5.08 -5.79 -33.40
C TRP A 582 -6.44 -5.38 -33.98
N GLU A 583 -7.10 -4.36 -33.42
CA GLU A 583 -8.38 -3.89 -33.90
C GLU A 583 -8.29 -3.31 -35.32
N LEU A 584 -7.23 -2.56 -35.62
CA LEU A 584 -7.00 -2.00 -36.97
C LEU A 584 -6.75 -3.12 -38.00
N ALA A 585 -5.93 -4.11 -37.67
CA ALA A 585 -5.64 -5.26 -38.54
C ALA A 585 -6.93 -6.05 -38.83
N ARG A 586 -7.76 -6.30 -37.82
CA ARG A 586 -9.03 -7.00 -37.97
C ARG A 586 -10.01 -6.22 -38.84
N THR A 587 -10.19 -4.92 -38.58
CA THR A 587 -11.08 -4.07 -39.38
C THR A 587 -10.68 -4.07 -40.87
N ARG A 588 -9.37 -4.03 -41.13
CA ARG A 588 -8.83 -4.13 -42.51
C ARG A 588 -9.17 -5.46 -43.15
N SER A 589 -9.01 -6.58 -42.43
CA SER A 589 -9.35 -7.91 -42.92
C SER A 589 -10.85 -8.06 -43.22
N GLU A 590 -11.72 -7.55 -42.35
CA GLU A 590 -13.17 -7.57 -42.57
C GLU A 590 -13.56 -6.78 -43.83
N ILE A 591 -12.99 -5.62 -44.06
CA ILE A 591 -13.21 -4.79 -45.29
C ILE A 591 -12.73 -5.54 -46.54
N GLN A 592 -11.56 -6.20 -46.49
CA GLN A 592 -11.03 -6.96 -47.63
C GLN A 592 -11.91 -8.17 -47.95
N ASN A 593 -12.42 -8.86 -46.95
CA ASN A 593 -13.33 -9.99 -47.12
C ASN A 593 -14.65 -9.55 -47.75
N LEU A 594 -15.24 -8.44 -47.30
CA LEU A 594 -16.45 -7.87 -47.89
C LEU A 594 -16.25 -7.45 -49.36
N ALA A 595 -15.12 -6.83 -49.68
CA ALA A 595 -14.76 -6.47 -51.02
C ALA A 595 -14.53 -7.68 -51.94
N ALA A 596 -13.99 -8.78 -51.41
CA ALA A 596 -13.81 -10.05 -52.14
C ALA A 596 -15.16 -10.74 -52.40
N ILE A 597 -16.10 -10.71 -51.44
CA ILE A 597 -17.45 -11.24 -51.61
C ILE A 597 -18.20 -10.42 -52.67
N ALA A 598 -18.16 -9.09 -52.59
CA ALA A 598 -18.81 -8.22 -53.56
C ALA A 598 -18.30 -8.43 -55.01
N LYS A 599 -16.98 -8.71 -55.16
CA LYS A 599 -16.39 -9.05 -56.48
C LYS A 599 -16.80 -10.44 -57.01
N ARG A 600 -17.24 -11.37 -56.15
CA ARG A 600 -17.72 -12.70 -56.56
C ARG A 600 -19.20 -12.73 -56.87
N THR A 601 -19.93 -11.72 -56.39
CA THR A 601 -21.41 -11.60 -56.59
C THR A 601 -21.75 -10.60 -57.72
N ALA A 602 -20.77 -9.80 -58.21
CA ALA A 602 -20.82 -9.03 -59.44
C ALA A 602 -20.22 -9.81 -60.63
#